data_06fc0ab777c1ebb1fdf1601984f5ca79
#
_entry.id   06fc0ab777c1ebb1fdf1601984f5ca79
#
_cell.length_a   1.000
_cell.length_b   1.000
_cell.length_c   1.000
_cell.angle_alpha   90.00
_cell.angle_beta   90.00
_cell.angle_gamma   90.00
#
_symmetry.space_group_name_H-M   'P 1'
#
loop_
_entity.id
_entity.type
_entity.pdbx_description
1 polymer ?
#
loop_
_entity_poly.entity_id
_entity_poly.type
_entity_poly.pdbx_seq_one_letter_code
_entity_poly.pdbx_strand_id
1 'polypeptide(L)'
;LFSLSLVDENKVTIGASGAIPALVLLLGNGSQRGKKDAATALFNLCIYQGNKGKAVRAGLVPILLELLTETESGMVDEALAILAILSSHPEGKAAISAAAAIPILVGVIRNGSSRNKENAAAVLVHLCNGEQQQQHLAEAQEQGIVTLLEELAESGTDXRGKRKAIQLLERMNRFLKQQSQAQGDANGTGACSVPNPVPGSGSSSSRYSARGITASYIISSS
;
A
#
# COMPACT_ATOMS: atom_id res chain seq x y z
N LEU A 1 26.42 10.24 -17.13
CA LEU A 1 25.12 9.55 -17.29
C LEU A 1 23.95 10.45 -16.88
N PHE A 2 24.08 11.18 -15.78
CA PHE A 2 23.03 12.11 -15.30
C PHE A 2 22.56 13.06 -16.41
N SER A 3 23.47 13.81 -17.04
CA SER A 3 23.12 14.78 -18.10
C SER A 3 22.44 14.09 -19.30
N LEU A 4 22.86 12.89 -19.64
CA LEU A 4 22.25 12.12 -20.73
C LEU A 4 20.83 11.64 -20.38
N SER A 5 20.55 11.34 -19.10
CA SER A 5 19.22 10.88 -18.66
C SER A 5 18.17 11.97 -18.66
N LEU A 6 18.56 13.26 -18.76
CA LEU A 6 17.64 14.37 -18.88
C LEU A 6 16.93 14.39 -20.24
N VAL A 7 17.57 13.88 -21.28
CA VAL A 7 17.05 13.87 -22.65
C VAL A 7 16.11 12.66 -22.81
N ASP A 8 14.86 12.89 -23.22
CA ASP A 8 13.83 11.87 -23.28
C ASP A 8 14.17 10.70 -24.21
N GLU A 9 14.75 10.99 -25.38
CA GLU A 9 15.14 9.98 -26.35
C GLU A 9 16.19 9.01 -25.77
N ASN A 10 17.07 9.51 -24.92
CA ASN A 10 18.12 8.69 -24.30
C ASN A 10 17.59 7.73 -23.22
N LYS A 11 16.46 8.06 -22.58
CA LYS A 11 15.93 7.24 -21.47
C LYS A 11 15.64 5.80 -21.90
N VAL A 12 15.14 5.62 -23.12
CA VAL A 12 14.86 4.30 -23.70
C VAL A 12 16.16 3.53 -23.89
N THR A 13 17.13 4.14 -24.56
CA THR A 13 18.43 3.52 -24.89
C THR A 13 19.23 3.19 -23.62
N ILE A 14 19.31 4.13 -22.67
CA ILE A 14 20.00 3.91 -21.39
C ILE A 14 19.33 2.77 -20.61
N GLY A 15 17.98 2.76 -20.59
CA GLY A 15 17.23 1.69 -19.91
C GLY A 15 17.37 0.33 -20.59
N ALA A 16 17.69 0.29 -21.90
CA ALA A 16 17.93 -0.95 -22.63
C ALA A 16 19.39 -1.44 -22.50
N SER A 17 20.32 -0.54 -22.22
CA SER A 17 21.76 -0.87 -22.15
C SER A 17 22.20 -1.63 -20.89
N GLY A 18 21.27 -1.86 -19.93
CA GLY A 18 21.61 -2.48 -18.64
C GLY A 18 22.14 -1.52 -17.59
N ALA A 19 22.03 -0.20 -17.81
CA ALA A 19 22.52 0.80 -16.88
C ALA A 19 21.71 0.83 -15.57
N ILE A 20 20.41 0.46 -15.61
CA ILE A 20 19.53 0.54 -14.44
C ILE A 20 20.03 -0.36 -13.29
N PRO A 21 20.32 -1.66 -13.48
CA PRO A 21 20.87 -2.48 -12.39
C PRO A 21 22.18 -1.92 -11.81
N ALA A 22 23.07 -1.39 -12.64
CA ALA A 22 24.32 -0.79 -12.16
C ALA A 22 24.06 0.46 -11.31
N LEU A 23 23.08 1.30 -11.70
CA LEU A 23 22.69 2.47 -10.91
C LEU A 23 22.03 2.06 -9.58
N VAL A 24 21.25 0.99 -9.57
CA VAL A 24 20.63 0.45 -8.35
C VAL A 24 21.73 -0.01 -7.36
N LEU A 25 22.74 -0.73 -7.87
CA LEU A 25 23.90 -1.13 -7.07
C LEU A 25 24.68 0.08 -6.52
N LEU A 26 24.86 1.11 -7.34
CA LEU A 26 25.55 2.34 -6.93
C LEU A 26 24.73 3.09 -5.86
N LEU A 27 23.40 3.09 -5.97
CA LEU A 27 22.52 3.71 -4.98
C LEU A 27 22.63 3.00 -3.62
N GLY A 28 22.71 1.67 -3.61
CA GLY A 28 22.84 0.91 -2.36
C GLY A 28 24.22 1.01 -1.72
N ASN A 29 25.29 0.90 -2.53
CA ASN A 29 26.64 0.64 -2.03
C ASN A 29 27.65 1.76 -2.31
N GLY A 30 27.25 2.83 -2.98
CA GLY A 30 28.16 3.89 -3.39
C GLY A 30 28.50 4.88 -2.28
N SER A 31 29.46 5.76 -2.57
CA SER A 31 29.72 6.93 -1.73
C SER A 31 28.46 7.83 -1.69
N GLN A 32 28.36 8.72 -0.71
CA GLN A 32 27.22 9.64 -0.59
C GLN A 32 26.96 10.42 -1.89
N ARG A 33 28.03 10.88 -2.54
CA ARG A 33 27.90 11.58 -3.83
C ARG A 33 27.42 10.62 -4.93
N GLY A 34 27.98 9.40 -4.97
CA GLY A 34 27.55 8.38 -5.93
C GLY A 34 26.09 8.00 -5.77
N LYS A 35 25.63 7.85 -4.53
CA LYS A 35 24.22 7.59 -4.22
C LYS A 35 23.31 8.70 -4.75
N LYS A 36 23.66 9.99 -4.53
CA LYS A 36 22.88 11.14 -5.01
C LYS A 36 22.84 11.19 -6.55
N ASP A 37 23.98 10.97 -7.20
CA ASP A 37 24.07 10.94 -8.66
C ASP A 37 23.24 9.78 -9.24
N ALA A 38 23.31 8.60 -8.61
CA ALA A 38 22.53 7.42 -9.00
C ALA A 38 21.02 7.65 -8.82
N ALA A 39 20.61 8.22 -7.67
CA ALA A 39 19.21 8.54 -7.41
C ALA A 39 18.64 9.50 -8.46
N THR A 40 19.40 10.55 -8.79
CA THR A 40 18.96 11.54 -9.79
C THR A 40 18.84 10.88 -11.18
N ALA A 41 19.78 10.04 -11.56
CA ALA A 41 19.73 9.33 -12.83
C ALA A 41 18.55 8.34 -12.87
N LEU A 42 18.31 7.59 -11.80
CA LEU A 42 17.18 6.65 -11.69
C LEU A 42 15.85 7.38 -11.74
N PHE A 43 15.73 8.52 -11.04
CA PHE A 43 14.53 9.36 -11.11
C PHE A 43 14.21 9.73 -12.56
N ASN A 44 15.19 10.29 -13.29
CA ASN A 44 15.02 10.71 -14.69
C ASN A 44 14.65 9.51 -15.59
N LEU A 45 15.33 8.39 -15.42
CA LEU A 45 15.10 7.19 -16.24
C LEU A 45 13.71 6.59 -15.99
N CYS A 46 13.22 6.63 -14.73
CA CYS A 46 11.92 6.07 -14.34
C CYS A 46 10.74 6.98 -14.74
N ILE A 47 10.98 8.20 -15.24
CA ILE A 47 9.93 9.01 -15.89
C ILE A 47 9.39 8.22 -17.10
N TYR A 48 10.26 7.54 -17.85
CA TYR A 48 9.84 6.67 -18.94
C TYR A 48 9.22 5.36 -18.38
N GLN A 49 7.97 5.10 -18.79
CA GLN A 49 7.17 3.98 -18.27
C GLN A 49 7.89 2.62 -18.40
N GLY A 50 8.55 2.38 -19.54
CA GLY A 50 9.24 1.12 -19.83
C GLY A 50 10.46 0.82 -18.94
N ASN A 51 10.95 1.81 -18.18
CA ASN A 51 12.07 1.63 -17.27
C ASN A 51 11.63 1.32 -15.83
N LYS A 52 10.38 1.64 -15.45
CA LYS A 52 9.88 1.45 -14.09
C LYS A 52 9.95 -0.02 -13.66
N GLY A 53 9.42 -0.93 -14.49
CA GLY A 53 9.48 -2.37 -14.22
C GLY A 53 10.93 -2.88 -14.15
N LYS A 54 11.81 -2.38 -15.02
CA LYS A 54 13.24 -2.75 -14.98
C LYS A 54 13.89 -2.37 -13.64
N ALA A 55 13.59 -1.16 -13.14
CA ALA A 55 14.11 -0.66 -11.86
C ALA A 55 13.58 -1.50 -10.69
N VAL A 56 12.30 -1.84 -10.71
CA VAL A 56 11.68 -2.70 -9.69
C VAL A 56 12.35 -4.08 -9.68
N ARG A 57 12.49 -4.71 -10.85
CA ARG A 57 13.14 -6.04 -10.96
C ARG A 57 14.62 -6.02 -10.60
N ALA A 58 15.28 -4.86 -10.71
CA ALA A 58 16.67 -4.68 -10.27
C ALA A 58 16.79 -4.50 -8.74
N GLY A 59 15.67 -4.53 -7.99
CA GLY A 59 15.70 -4.45 -6.53
C GLY A 59 15.72 -3.01 -5.99
N LEU A 60 15.21 -2.04 -6.74
CA LEU A 60 15.27 -0.64 -6.33
C LEU A 60 14.40 -0.36 -5.08
N VAL A 61 13.22 -0.99 -4.96
CA VAL A 61 12.24 -0.68 -3.89
C VAL A 61 12.82 -0.91 -2.48
N PRO A 62 13.42 -2.07 -2.15
CA PRO A 62 14.01 -2.25 -0.80
C PRO A 62 15.06 -1.18 -0.45
N ILE A 63 15.93 -0.83 -1.40
CA ILE A 63 16.97 0.18 -1.19
C ILE A 63 16.34 1.54 -0.87
N LEU A 64 15.27 1.92 -1.61
CA LEU A 64 14.58 3.18 -1.36
C LEU A 64 13.94 3.21 0.04
N LEU A 65 13.33 2.11 0.48
CA LEU A 65 12.72 2.03 1.81
C LEU A 65 13.78 2.10 2.92
N GLU A 66 14.93 1.46 2.71
CA GLU A 66 16.07 1.56 3.63
C GLU A 66 16.53 3.03 3.77
N LEU A 67 16.66 3.75 2.65
CA LEU A 67 17.04 5.17 2.66
C LEU A 67 16.01 6.07 3.37
N LEU A 68 14.74 5.66 3.46
CA LEU A 68 13.72 6.40 4.22
C LEU A 68 13.89 6.22 5.73
N THR A 69 14.46 5.10 6.16
CA THR A 69 14.70 4.84 7.59
C THR A 69 16.04 5.40 8.05
N GLU A 70 17.00 5.57 7.14
CA GLU A 70 18.32 6.16 7.40
C GLU A 70 18.28 7.69 7.24
N THR A 71 17.67 8.39 8.19
CA THR A 71 17.49 9.85 8.11
C THR A 71 18.80 10.61 7.99
N GLU A 72 19.88 10.08 8.58
CA GLU A 72 21.22 10.70 8.51
C GLU A 72 21.84 10.67 7.12
N SER A 73 21.37 9.80 6.24
CA SER A 73 21.86 9.70 4.85
C SER A 73 21.55 10.95 4.02
N GLY A 74 20.52 11.73 4.40
CA GLY A 74 20.08 12.90 3.66
C GLY A 74 19.53 12.56 2.27
N MET A 75 19.00 11.32 2.11
CA MET A 75 18.51 10.81 0.82
C MET A 75 16.98 10.62 0.79
N VAL A 76 16.29 11.05 1.85
CA VAL A 76 14.84 10.86 2.01
C VAL A 76 14.05 11.49 0.85
N ASP A 77 14.44 12.70 0.45
CA ASP A 77 13.77 13.45 -0.64
C ASP A 77 13.85 12.68 -1.96
N GLU A 78 15.05 12.22 -2.31
CA GLU A 78 15.31 11.47 -3.54
C GLU A 78 14.57 10.11 -3.53
N ALA A 79 14.65 9.40 -2.41
CA ALA A 79 14.01 8.08 -2.28
C ALA A 79 12.48 8.20 -2.44
N LEU A 80 11.85 9.17 -1.76
CA LEU A 80 10.40 9.38 -1.87
C LEU A 80 9.97 9.80 -3.28
N ALA A 81 10.76 10.66 -3.94
CA ALA A 81 10.45 11.09 -5.30
C ALA A 81 10.45 9.89 -6.27
N ILE A 82 11.42 8.98 -6.13
CA ILE A 82 11.48 7.76 -6.97
C ILE A 82 10.32 6.82 -6.61
N LEU A 83 10.04 6.60 -5.32
CA LEU A 83 8.92 5.75 -4.87
C LEU A 83 7.59 6.26 -5.42
N ALA A 84 7.39 7.59 -5.42
CA ALA A 84 6.16 8.20 -5.96
C ALA A 84 5.99 7.90 -7.46
N ILE A 85 7.10 7.92 -8.23
CA ILE A 85 7.07 7.55 -9.65
C ILE A 85 6.79 6.04 -9.81
N LEU A 86 7.43 5.18 -9.03
CA LEU A 86 7.28 3.72 -9.13
C LEU A 86 5.89 3.27 -8.69
N SER A 87 5.29 3.91 -7.68
CA SER A 87 3.96 3.54 -7.16
C SER A 87 2.84 3.70 -8.20
N SER A 88 3.07 4.49 -9.25
CA SER A 88 2.12 4.65 -10.36
C SER A 88 2.17 3.48 -11.37
N HIS A 89 3.12 2.55 -11.21
CA HIS A 89 3.33 1.40 -12.10
C HIS A 89 2.88 0.11 -11.38
N PRO A 90 2.18 -0.82 -12.04
CA PRO A 90 1.68 -2.03 -11.36
C PRO A 90 2.77 -2.84 -10.64
N GLU A 91 3.91 -3.12 -11.30
CA GLU A 91 5.01 -3.84 -10.65
C GLU A 91 5.59 -3.06 -9.46
N GLY A 92 5.71 -1.73 -9.58
CA GLY A 92 6.19 -0.87 -8.50
C GLY A 92 5.25 -0.88 -7.31
N LYS A 93 3.95 -0.72 -7.57
CA LYS A 93 2.92 -0.78 -6.54
C LYS A 93 2.96 -2.12 -5.79
N ALA A 94 3.01 -3.24 -6.54
CA ALA A 94 3.08 -4.58 -5.95
C ALA A 94 4.34 -4.76 -5.09
N ALA A 95 5.49 -4.29 -5.56
CA ALA A 95 6.76 -4.40 -4.84
C ALA A 95 6.75 -3.55 -3.55
N ILE A 96 6.18 -2.34 -3.60
CA ILE A 96 6.08 -1.45 -2.44
C ILE A 96 5.12 -2.07 -1.39
N SER A 97 3.99 -2.64 -1.83
CA SER A 97 3.05 -3.35 -0.95
C SER A 97 3.72 -4.56 -0.28
N ALA A 98 4.43 -5.37 -1.07
CA ALA A 98 5.10 -6.58 -0.56
C ALA A 98 6.20 -6.24 0.46
N ALA A 99 6.78 -5.05 0.39
CA ALA A 99 7.84 -4.60 1.29
C ALA A 99 7.30 -3.94 2.58
N ALA A 100 5.98 -4.01 2.83
CA ALA A 100 5.33 -3.47 4.03
C ALA A 100 5.69 -1.99 4.27
N ALA A 101 5.55 -1.16 3.23
CA ALA A 101 6.00 0.24 3.25
C ALA A 101 5.05 1.18 4.03
N ILE A 102 3.84 0.73 4.39
CA ILE A 102 2.81 1.60 5.00
C ILE A 102 3.32 2.27 6.30
N PRO A 103 3.87 1.53 7.28
CA PRO A 103 4.34 2.16 8.52
C PRO A 103 5.47 3.19 8.27
N ILE A 104 6.37 2.90 7.33
CA ILE A 104 7.48 3.81 6.97
C ILE A 104 6.90 5.11 6.39
N LEU A 105 5.95 4.99 5.45
CA LEU A 105 5.32 6.16 4.80
C LEU A 105 4.51 7.00 5.80
N VAL A 106 3.79 6.36 6.72
CA VAL A 106 3.06 7.07 7.79
C VAL A 106 4.06 7.80 8.70
N GLY A 107 5.20 7.16 9.02
CA GLY A 107 6.29 7.80 9.76
C GLY A 107 6.82 9.06 9.07
N VAL A 108 6.96 9.01 7.74
CA VAL A 108 7.37 10.18 6.95
C VAL A 108 6.30 11.30 7.00
N ILE A 109 5.01 10.95 6.94
CA ILE A 109 3.93 11.95 7.05
C ILE A 109 3.95 12.59 8.44
N ARG A 110 4.28 11.81 9.48
CA ARG A 110 4.35 12.32 10.85
C ARG A 110 5.51 13.31 11.05
N ASN A 111 6.70 12.96 10.57
CA ASN A 111 7.94 13.64 10.94
C ASN A 111 8.67 14.37 9.80
N GLY A 112 8.26 14.15 8.56
CA GLY A 112 8.97 14.66 7.38
C GLY A 112 8.71 16.14 7.07
N SER A 113 9.50 16.67 6.16
CA SER A 113 9.29 18.00 5.58
C SER A 113 7.97 18.04 4.80
N SER A 114 7.46 19.24 4.50
CA SER A 114 6.23 19.41 3.70
C SER A 114 6.29 18.64 2.38
N ARG A 115 7.44 18.69 1.70
CA ARG A 115 7.68 17.97 0.44
C ARG A 115 7.64 16.45 0.64
N ASN A 116 8.25 15.98 1.74
CA ASN A 116 8.28 14.55 2.05
C ASN A 116 6.88 14.02 2.39
N LYS A 117 6.10 14.79 3.15
CA LYS A 117 4.70 14.48 3.47
C LYS A 117 3.86 14.37 2.19
N GLU A 118 4.03 15.31 1.24
CA GLU A 118 3.35 15.27 -0.06
C GLU A 118 3.69 14.01 -0.84
N ASN A 119 5.00 13.69 -0.96
CA ASN A 119 5.45 12.53 -1.73
C ASN A 119 4.98 11.21 -1.08
N ALA A 120 5.06 11.11 0.25
CA ALA A 120 4.57 9.94 0.98
C ALA A 120 3.05 9.77 0.80
N ALA A 121 2.29 10.87 0.87
CA ALA A 121 0.85 10.85 0.62
C ALA A 121 0.54 10.40 -0.82
N ALA A 122 1.35 10.83 -1.80
CA ALA A 122 1.19 10.40 -3.20
C ALA A 122 1.38 8.88 -3.34
N VAL A 123 2.39 8.31 -2.69
CA VAL A 123 2.62 6.85 -2.70
C VAL A 123 1.41 6.15 -2.07
N LEU A 124 0.95 6.61 -0.90
CA LEU A 124 -0.21 6.01 -0.21
C LEU A 124 -1.49 6.08 -1.06
N VAL A 125 -1.72 7.19 -1.79
CA VAL A 125 -2.87 7.30 -2.70
C VAL A 125 -2.84 6.18 -3.75
N HIS A 126 -1.65 5.85 -4.27
CA HIS A 126 -1.51 4.76 -5.25
C HIS A 126 -1.69 3.39 -4.60
N LEU A 127 -1.13 3.16 -3.41
CA LEU A 127 -1.25 1.87 -2.69
C LEU A 127 -2.69 1.61 -2.25
N CYS A 128 -3.38 2.65 -1.73
CA CYS A 128 -4.77 2.56 -1.27
C CYS A 128 -5.76 2.67 -2.44
N ASN A 129 -5.41 2.10 -3.59
CA ASN A 129 -6.26 2.05 -4.78
C ASN A 129 -6.01 0.72 -5.51
N GLY A 130 -7.03 -0.13 -5.57
CA GLY A 130 -6.93 -1.44 -6.22
C GLY A 130 -7.29 -2.59 -5.29
N GLU A 131 -6.85 -3.77 -5.62
CA GLU A 131 -7.28 -5.02 -4.98
C GLU A 131 -6.95 -5.10 -3.48
N GLN A 132 -5.80 -4.58 -3.07
CA GLN A 132 -5.35 -4.62 -1.67
C GLN A 132 -5.73 -3.36 -0.89
N GLN A 133 -6.64 -2.53 -1.44
CA GLN A 133 -7.03 -1.25 -0.83
C GLN A 133 -7.46 -1.40 0.63
N GLN A 134 -8.33 -2.38 0.93
CA GLN A 134 -8.87 -2.60 2.29
C GLN A 134 -7.76 -2.89 3.29
N GLN A 135 -6.82 -3.75 2.91
CA GLN A 135 -5.68 -4.11 3.74
C GLN A 135 -4.79 -2.90 4.03
N HIS A 136 -4.44 -2.14 2.98
CA HIS A 136 -3.59 -0.95 3.12
C HIS A 136 -4.24 0.15 3.97
N LEU A 137 -5.57 0.34 3.83
CA LEU A 137 -6.31 1.32 4.64
C LEU A 137 -6.37 0.88 6.10
N ALA A 138 -6.59 -0.42 6.37
CA ALA A 138 -6.59 -0.96 7.73
C ALA A 138 -5.21 -0.75 8.40
N GLU A 139 -4.15 -1.12 7.70
CA GLU A 139 -2.76 -0.96 8.19
C GLU A 139 -2.43 0.52 8.47
N ALA A 140 -2.81 1.42 7.55
CA ALA A 140 -2.60 2.86 7.72
C ALA A 140 -3.41 3.41 8.91
N GLN A 141 -4.65 2.92 9.11
CA GLN A 141 -5.50 3.29 10.25
C GLN A 141 -4.83 2.89 11.57
N GLU A 142 -4.29 1.67 11.66
CA GLU A 142 -3.57 1.19 12.85
C GLU A 142 -2.37 2.07 13.19
N GLN A 143 -1.75 2.69 12.20
CA GLN A 143 -0.63 3.62 12.39
C GLN A 143 -1.09 5.05 12.74
N GLY A 144 -2.40 5.29 12.87
CA GLY A 144 -2.95 6.60 13.25
C GLY A 144 -2.87 7.65 12.16
N ILE A 145 -3.06 7.25 10.91
CA ILE A 145 -2.87 8.15 9.76
C ILE A 145 -3.93 9.26 9.69
N VAL A 146 -5.13 9.05 10.24
CA VAL A 146 -6.28 9.96 10.04
C VAL A 146 -5.94 11.38 10.50
N THR A 147 -5.49 11.54 11.75
CA THR A 147 -5.13 12.84 12.32
C THR A 147 -4.01 13.53 11.53
N LEU A 148 -3.03 12.74 11.07
CA LEU A 148 -1.90 13.26 10.28
C LEU A 148 -2.38 13.81 8.92
N LEU A 149 -3.36 13.14 8.30
CA LEU A 149 -3.95 13.60 7.05
C LEU A 149 -4.81 14.85 7.24
N GLU A 150 -5.54 14.95 8.35
CA GLU A 150 -6.30 16.14 8.72
C GLU A 150 -5.37 17.34 8.87
N GLU A 151 -4.28 17.18 9.62
CA GLU A 151 -3.25 18.21 9.77
C GLU A 151 -2.65 18.60 8.42
N LEU A 152 -2.33 17.63 7.56
CA LEU A 152 -1.76 17.89 6.23
C LEU A 152 -2.76 18.60 5.31
N ALA A 153 -4.04 18.27 5.42
CA ALA A 153 -5.10 18.90 4.63
C ALA A 153 -5.32 20.36 5.05
N GLU A 154 -5.21 20.66 6.34
CA GLU A 154 -5.41 22.02 6.89
C GLU A 154 -4.16 22.88 6.73
N SER A 155 -3.02 22.41 7.27
CA SER A 155 -1.79 23.19 7.41
C SER A 155 -0.81 23.04 6.25
N GLY A 156 -1.04 22.11 5.33
CA GLY A 156 -0.13 21.86 4.21
C GLY A 156 0.15 23.13 3.41
N THR A 157 1.40 23.43 3.13
CA THR A 157 1.83 24.62 2.40
C THR A 157 1.61 24.51 0.88
N ASP A 158 1.44 23.31 0.39
CA ASP A 158 1.31 23.06 -1.03
C ASP A 158 -0.05 22.41 -1.36
N UNK A 159 -0.58 22.68 -2.25
CA UNK A 159 -1.78 22.25 -2.72
C UNK A 159 -1.85 20.89 -3.13
N ARG A 160 -0.76 20.53 -3.73
CA ARG A 160 -0.72 19.11 -4.14
C ARG A 160 -0.81 18.18 -2.92
N GLY A 161 -0.08 18.50 -1.87
CA GLY A 161 -0.11 17.77 -0.61
C GLY A 161 -1.51 17.73 -0.01
N LYS A 162 -2.15 18.90 0.07
CA LYS A 162 -3.54 19.00 0.59
C LYS A 162 -4.51 18.12 -0.20
N ARG A 163 -4.44 18.17 -1.54
CA ARG A 163 -5.32 17.37 -2.40
C ARG A 163 -5.11 15.86 -2.17
N LYS A 164 -3.86 15.42 -1.98
CA LYS A 164 -3.54 14.01 -1.70
C LYS A 164 -4.07 13.60 -0.33
N ALA A 165 -3.92 14.46 0.67
CA ALA A 165 -4.44 14.23 2.02
C ALA A 165 -5.97 14.09 2.00
N ILE A 166 -6.67 15.02 1.34
CA ILE A 166 -8.13 14.98 1.20
C ILE A 166 -8.56 13.70 0.50
N GLN A 167 -7.89 13.32 -0.58
CA GLN A 167 -8.21 12.10 -1.34
C GLN A 167 -8.07 10.83 -0.47
N LEU A 168 -7.03 10.78 0.37
CA LEU A 168 -6.83 9.66 1.31
C LEU A 168 -7.88 9.69 2.43
N LEU A 169 -8.20 10.86 2.97
CA LEU A 169 -9.25 11.02 4.01
C LEU A 169 -10.61 10.53 3.49
N GLU A 170 -10.98 10.87 2.27
CA GLU A 170 -12.23 10.41 1.65
C GLU A 170 -12.27 8.88 1.56
N ARG A 171 -11.16 8.25 1.19
CA ARG A 171 -11.06 6.79 1.12
C ARG A 171 -11.13 6.16 2.52
N MET A 172 -10.41 6.75 3.48
CA MET A 172 -10.39 6.29 4.87
C MET A 172 -11.80 6.39 5.48
N ASN A 173 -12.50 7.51 5.27
CA ASN A 173 -13.85 7.69 5.79
C ASN A 173 -14.84 6.68 5.22
N ARG A 174 -14.73 6.36 3.92
CA ARG A 174 -15.55 5.31 3.30
C ARG A 174 -15.24 3.93 3.91
N PHE A 175 -13.98 3.64 4.11
CA PHE A 175 -13.51 2.39 4.72
C PHE A 175 -14.05 2.24 6.15
N LEU A 176 -13.95 3.28 6.98
CA LEU A 176 -14.43 3.29 8.37
C LEU A 176 -15.96 3.10 8.44
N LYS A 177 -16.71 3.74 7.54
CA LYS A 177 -18.16 3.56 7.45
C LYS A 177 -18.53 2.12 7.11
N GLN A 178 -17.80 1.49 6.19
CA GLN A 178 -18.04 0.08 5.82
C GLN A 178 -17.75 -0.85 6.99
N GLN A 179 -16.69 -0.59 7.76
CA GLN A 179 -16.36 -1.36 8.97
C GLN A 179 -17.46 -1.27 10.03
N SER A 180 -17.98 -0.07 10.29
CA SER A 180 -19.02 0.14 11.31
C SER A 180 -20.35 -0.53 10.91
N GLN A 181 -20.69 -0.53 9.62
CA GLN A 181 -21.89 -1.21 9.11
C GLN A 181 -21.77 -2.74 9.26
N ALA A 182 -20.62 -3.30 8.92
CA ALA A 182 -20.36 -4.75 9.04
C ALA A 182 -20.43 -5.23 10.50
N GLN A 183 -20.03 -4.40 11.47
CA GLN A 183 -20.11 -4.71 12.89
C GLN A 183 -21.53 -4.57 13.42
N GLY A 184 -22.33 -3.65 12.89
CA GLY A 184 -23.74 -3.45 13.26
C GLY A 184 -24.60 -4.65 12.88
N ASP A 185 -24.40 -5.20 11.70
CA ASP A 185 -25.14 -6.36 11.20
C ASP A 185 -24.78 -7.65 11.96
N ALA A 186 -23.56 -7.78 12.46
CA ALA A 186 -23.12 -8.94 13.23
C ALA A 186 -23.75 -8.99 14.62
N ASN A 187 -24.13 -7.87 15.21
CA ASN A 187 -24.75 -7.78 16.52
C ASN A 187 -26.31 -7.83 16.47
N GLY A 188 -26.91 -7.76 15.28
CA GLY A 188 -28.37 -7.71 15.09
C GLY A 188 -29.09 -9.05 14.99
N THR A 189 -28.38 -10.18 14.93
CA THR A 189 -29.01 -11.52 14.73
C THR A 189 -29.10 -12.34 16.01
N GLY A 190 -29.41 -11.72 17.16
CA GLY A 190 -29.52 -12.36 18.45
C GLY A 190 -30.90 -12.31 19.11
N ALA A 191 -31.99 -12.07 18.37
CA ALA A 191 -33.35 -12.13 18.93
C ALA A 191 -34.12 -13.29 18.31
N CYS A 192 -33.88 -14.51 18.81
CA CYS A 192 -34.81 -15.62 18.58
C CYS A 192 -36.13 -15.31 19.32
N SER A 193 -37.12 -14.88 18.60
CA SER A 193 -38.51 -14.88 19.08
C SER A 193 -38.96 -16.35 19.16
N VAL A 194 -39.17 -16.80 20.39
CA VAL A 194 -39.75 -18.12 20.66
C VAL A 194 -41.26 -17.97 20.39
N PRO A 195 -41.86 -18.76 19.47
CA PRO A 195 -43.33 -18.73 19.34
C PRO A 195 -43.95 -19.50 20.50
N ASN A 196 -44.96 -18.92 21.15
CA ASN A 196 -45.77 -19.53 22.19
C ASN A 196 -46.50 -20.78 21.64
N PRO A 197 -46.58 -21.88 22.39
CA PRO A 197 -47.36 -23.05 21.98
C PRO A 197 -48.88 -22.83 22.19
N VAL A 198 -49.63 -23.08 21.14
CA VAL A 198 -51.12 -23.17 21.21
C VAL A 198 -51.50 -24.58 21.53
N PRO A 199 -52.38 -24.86 22.48
CA PRO A 199 -52.84 -26.24 22.78
C PRO A 199 -54.03 -26.65 21.94
N GLY A 200 -54.03 -27.85 21.40
CA GLY A 200 -55.26 -28.44 20.91
C GLY A 200 -55.19 -29.51 19.84
N SER A 201 -55.28 -30.77 20.32
CA SER A 201 -56.01 -31.94 19.80
C SER A 201 -55.57 -32.67 18.54
N GLY A 202 -55.35 -33.95 18.69
CA GLY A 202 -55.82 -34.96 17.74
C GLY A 202 -54.81 -35.84 17.06
N SER A 203 -54.51 -36.96 17.67
CA SER A 203 -54.26 -38.33 17.18
C SER A 203 -53.94 -38.54 15.66
N SER A 204 -52.87 -39.16 15.32
CA SER A 204 -52.83 -40.57 14.87
C SER A 204 -51.45 -40.95 14.29
N SER A 205 -51.09 -42.12 14.63
CA SER A 205 -50.03 -43.04 14.27
C SER A 205 -49.62 -43.07 12.79
N SER A 206 -48.31 -43.06 12.50
CA SER A 206 -47.73 -44.04 11.59
C SER A 206 -46.20 -44.06 11.69
N ARG A 207 -45.69 -45.28 11.83
CA ARG A 207 -44.27 -45.62 11.87
C ARG A 207 -43.64 -45.54 10.49
N TYR A 208 -42.36 -45.16 10.40
CA TYR A 208 -41.36 -45.84 9.58
C TYR A 208 -39.96 -45.41 9.97
N SER A 209 -39.21 -46.25 10.28
CA SER A 209 -37.88 -46.87 10.33
C SER A 209 -36.76 -46.15 9.54
N ALA A 210 -35.73 -45.87 10.29
CA ALA A 210 -34.28 -46.02 10.14
C ALA A 210 -33.60 -45.99 8.75
N ARG A 211 -32.53 -45.27 8.64
CA ARG A 211 -31.17 -45.78 8.44
C ARG A 211 -30.17 -44.61 8.37
N GLY A 212 -29.11 -44.77 9.15
CA GLY A 212 -28.02 -43.83 9.23
C GLY A 212 -26.97 -43.99 8.14
N ILE A 213 -26.21 -42.95 7.96
CA ILE A 213 -24.92 -43.03 7.27
C ILE A 213 -23.94 -42.17 8.07
N THR A 214 -22.94 -42.81 8.60
CA THR A 214 -21.77 -42.23 9.23
C THR A 214 -20.76 -41.83 8.15
N ALA A 215 -20.27 -40.61 8.18
CA ALA A 215 -19.11 -40.20 7.40
C ALA A 215 -17.92 -39.94 8.32
N SER A 216 -16.89 -40.74 8.12
CA SER A 216 -15.62 -40.64 8.86
C SER A 216 -14.72 -39.61 8.23
N TYR A 217 -14.16 -38.74 9.06
CA TYR A 217 -13.07 -37.82 8.68
C TYR A 217 -11.73 -38.52 8.90
N ILE A 218 -10.92 -38.59 7.87
CA ILE A 218 -9.52 -39.00 7.95
C ILE A 218 -8.63 -37.79 7.88
N ILE A 219 -7.88 -37.57 8.95
CA ILE A 219 -6.80 -36.60 9.01
C ILE A 219 -5.53 -37.32 8.53
N SER A 220 -4.86 -36.80 7.54
CA SER A 220 -3.53 -37.27 7.16
C SER A 220 -2.54 -36.14 7.25
N SER A 221 -1.59 -36.29 8.15
CA SER A 221 -0.40 -35.47 8.32
C SER A 221 0.73 -36.05 7.48
N SER A 222 1.43 -35.21 6.74
CA SER A 222 2.85 -35.36 6.36
C SER A 222 3.33 -34.08 5.76
#